data_1cb6ee8952340cbc6cfc4ea0d9ad6fec
#
_entry.id   1cb6ee8952340cbc6cfc4ea0d9ad6fec
#
_cell.length_a   1.000
_cell.length_b   1.000
_cell.length_c   1.000
_cell.angle_alpha   90.00
_cell.angle_beta   90.00
_cell.angle_gamma   90.00
#
_symmetry.space_group_name_H-M   'P 1'
#
loop_
_entity.id
_entity.type
_entity.pdbx_description
1 polymer ?
#
loop_
_entity_poly.entity_id
_entity_poly.type
_entity_poly.pdbx_seq_one_letter_code
_entity_poly.pdbx_strand_id
1 'polypeptide(L)'
;MKTYAESELYRLLTDLVKFRSISPSREGENEIARFIFDTISVQPYFRGHPEDVRLLPLDNDLLERHFIFAMVRAPKPTSDTVLLAGHMDVVGVQACGSLAPSAFDPEEYTERIRAADIAPEVRKDLETREWLFGRGVADMKSGLAGGMELLMRAARDGAGLGANIALLVVPDEENNSCGMLSAASFLARIQKEEEVRFLACIMLEPTFAAGEEAKPSIYLGSIGKINPFFFCTGKETHVGEYYEGFCAAPILSNINLMLDGNPEYADSLFGRSYPPFACMRQTDIRREYSASIMTRGLAFYSY
;
A
#
# COMPACT_ATOMS: atom_id res chain seq x y z
N MET A 1 20.20 15.96 23.19
CA MET A 1 19.43 15.43 22.04
C MET A 1 18.13 14.92 22.59
N LYS A 2 16.98 15.35 22.04
CA LYS A 2 15.69 14.70 22.36
C LYS A 2 15.79 13.27 21.84
N THR A 3 15.40 12.30 22.65
CA THR A 3 15.31 10.91 22.19
C THR A 3 14.27 10.83 21.08
N TYR A 4 14.40 9.91 20.12
CA TYR A 4 13.42 9.71 19.03
C TYR A 4 11.99 9.52 19.58
N ALA A 5 11.85 8.85 20.72
CA ALA A 5 10.60 8.63 21.40
C ALA A 5 9.86 9.93 21.85
N GLU A 6 10.58 11.07 21.93
CA GLU A 6 10.01 12.38 22.28
C GLU A 6 9.65 13.21 21.03
N SER A 7 9.97 12.75 19.82
CA SER A 7 9.66 13.47 18.59
C SER A 7 8.16 13.39 18.24
N GLU A 8 7.63 14.46 17.66
CA GLU A 8 6.26 14.49 17.12
C GLU A 8 6.05 13.38 16.07
N LEU A 9 7.05 13.14 15.21
CA LEU A 9 7.06 12.09 14.20
C LEU A 9 6.90 10.69 14.81
N TYR A 10 7.63 10.37 15.88
CA TYR A 10 7.53 9.06 16.53
C TYR A 10 6.12 8.82 17.11
N ARG A 11 5.57 9.83 17.79
CA ARG A 11 4.22 9.76 18.34
C ARG A 11 3.18 9.55 17.23
N LEU A 12 3.30 10.30 16.15
CA LEU A 12 2.40 10.18 15.00
C LEU A 12 2.48 8.80 14.37
N LEU A 13 3.69 8.26 14.18
CA LEU A 13 3.87 6.90 13.68
C LEU A 13 3.24 5.86 14.60
N THR A 14 3.52 5.91 15.90
CA THR A 14 2.98 4.94 16.85
C THR A 14 1.46 5.02 16.94
N ASP A 15 0.88 6.21 16.85
CA ASP A 15 -0.57 6.39 16.84
C ASP A 15 -1.20 5.84 15.55
N LEU A 16 -0.59 6.08 14.39
CA LEU A 16 -1.06 5.50 13.12
C LEU A 16 -1.01 3.97 13.14
N VAL A 17 0.05 3.38 13.71
CA VAL A 17 0.21 1.91 13.75
C VAL A 17 -0.87 1.23 14.58
N LYS A 18 -1.40 1.87 15.62
CA LYS A 18 -2.48 1.32 16.47
C LYS A 18 -3.76 1.00 15.69
N PHE A 19 -4.01 1.66 14.57
CA PHE A 19 -5.16 1.37 13.72
C PHE A 19 -4.98 0.07 12.95
N ARG A 20 -5.94 -0.86 13.11
CA ARG A 20 -5.98 -2.14 12.40
C ARG A 20 -6.56 -1.99 11.01
N SER A 21 -5.93 -1.16 10.20
CA SER A 21 -6.37 -0.83 8.84
C SER A 21 -6.02 -1.93 7.82
N ILE A 22 -6.33 -3.19 8.15
CA ILE A 22 -6.09 -4.32 7.23
C ILE A 22 -7.05 -4.21 6.06
N SER A 23 -6.50 -4.14 4.85
CA SER A 23 -7.30 -4.04 3.62
C SER A 23 -7.76 -5.43 3.11
N PRO A 24 -9.00 -5.54 2.57
CA PRO A 24 -10.04 -4.51 2.56
C PRO A 24 -10.87 -4.49 3.86
N SER A 25 -11.14 -3.33 4.41
CA SER A 25 -11.92 -3.19 5.65
C SER A 25 -12.71 -1.88 5.68
N ARG A 26 -14.02 -1.96 5.96
CA ARG A 26 -14.82 -0.75 6.17
C ARG A 26 -14.40 0.01 7.43
N GLU A 27 -14.24 -0.70 8.53
CA GLU A 27 -14.00 -0.10 9.84
C GLU A 27 -12.57 0.41 9.97
N GLY A 28 -11.57 -0.47 9.88
CA GLY A 28 -10.18 -0.11 10.15
C GLY A 28 -9.62 0.96 9.21
N GLU A 29 -9.96 0.91 7.91
CA GLU A 29 -9.52 1.93 6.96
C GLU A 29 -10.25 3.26 7.16
N ASN A 30 -11.54 3.27 7.53
CA ASN A 30 -12.24 4.52 7.84
C ASN A 30 -11.85 5.13 9.20
N GLU A 31 -11.50 4.32 10.19
CA GLU A 31 -11.01 4.81 11.48
C GLU A 31 -9.69 5.57 11.32
N ILE A 32 -8.73 5.00 10.62
CA ILE A 32 -7.45 5.68 10.36
C ILE A 32 -7.64 6.90 9.45
N ALA A 33 -8.52 6.82 8.43
CA ALA A 33 -8.85 7.96 7.58
C ALA A 33 -9.38 9.15 8.40
N ARG A 34 -10.29 8.87 9.32
CA ARG A 34 -10.84 9.89 10.22
C ARG A 34 -9.77 10.48 11.13
N PHE A 35 -8.94 9.63 11.72
CA PHE A 35 -7.84 10.09 12.59
C PHE A 35 -6.88 11.02 11.85
N ILE A 36 -6.48 10.67 10.60
CA ILE A 36 -5.60 11.50 9.77
C ILE A 36 -6.27 12.83 9.45
N PHE A 37 -7.52 12.80 8.98
CA PHE A 37 -8.29 13.99 8.69
C PHE A 37 -8.40 14.91 9.91
N ASP A 38 -8.77 14.39 11.06
CA ASP A 38 -8.95 15.16 12.30
C ASP A 38 -7.61 15.75 12.77
N THR A 39 -6.50 14.97 12.67
CA THR A 39 -5.16 15.44 13.06
C THR A 39 -4.69 16.62 12.21
N ILE A 40 -5.00 16.62 10.92
CA ILE A 40 -4.64 17.71 10.00
C ILE A 40 -5.60 18.90 10.19
N SER A 41 -6.90 18.66 10.28
CA SER A 41 -7.93 19.72 10.34
C SER A 41 -7.81 20.64 11.55
N VAL A 42 -7.28 20.13 12.65
CA VAL A 42 -7.11 20.94 13.88
C VAL A 42 -5.93 21.91 13.82
N GLN A 43 -5.07 21.82 12.82
CA GLN A 43 -3.94 22.74 12.67
C GLN A 43 -4.46 24.15 12.34
N PRO A 44 -3.81 25.25 12.86
CA PRO A 44 -4.29 26.60 12.68
C PRO A 44 -4.52 27.01 11.23
N TYR A 45 -3.64 26.58 10.31
CA TYR A 45 -3.79 26.83 8.89
C TYR A 45 -5.12 26.27 8.35
N PHE A 46 -5.38 24.99 8.59
CA PHE A 46 -6.57 24.30 8.07
C PHE A 46 -7.86 24.74 8.77
N ARG A 47 -7.79 25.24 10.00
CA ARG A 47 -8.94 25.93 10.63
C ARG A 47 -9.31 27.21 9.92
N GLY A 48 -8.31 27.93 9.38
CA GLY A 48 -8.51 29.11 8.55
C GLY A 48 -8.88 28.83 7.09
N HIS A 49 -8.57 27.62 6.63
CA HIS A 49 -8.77 27.16 5.25
C HIS A 49 -9.37 25.75 5.23
N PRO A 50 -10.61 25.57 5.70
CA PRO A 50 -11.22 24.24 5.81
C PRO A 50 -11.43 23.55 4.45
N GLU A 51 -11.50 24.32 3.36
CA GLU A 51 -11.57 23.82 1.99
C GLU A 51 -10.29 23.10 1.53
N ASP A 52 -9.16 23.37 2.16
CA ASP A 52 -7.86 22.81 1.83
C ASP A 52 -7.59 21.46 2.52
N VAL A 53 -8.53 20.93 3.32
CA VAL A 53 -8.48 19.56 3.84
C VAL A 53 -9.82 18.86 3.60
N ARG A 54 -9.78 17.70 2.96
CA ARG A 54 -10.98 16.99 2.49
C ARG A 54 -10.89 15.52 2.82
N LEU A 55 -11.98 14.98 3.38
CA LEU A 55 -12.23 13.55 3.52
C LEU A 55 -13.26 13.15 2.45
N LEU A 56 -12.85 12.38 1.48
CA LEU A 56 -13.61 12.13 0.25
C LEU A 56 -13.95 10.64 0.12
N PRO A 57 -15.19 10.29 -0.22
CA PRO A 57 -15.56 8.90 -0.43
C PRO A 57 -14.91 8.34 -1.70
N LEU A 58 -14.67 7.04 -1.73
CA LEU A 58 -14.27 6.32 -2.92
C LEU A 58 -15.47 6.18 -3.89
N ASP A 59 -15.18 6.19 -5.18
CA ASP A 59 -16.17 5.97 -6.22
C ASP A 59 -16.65 4.52 -6.22
N ASN A 60 -17.98 4.30 -6.10
CA ASN A 60 -18.63 2.99 -6.16
C ASN A 60 -18.09 1.95 -5.16
N ASP A 61 -17.54 2.36 -4.04
CA ASP A 61 -17.00 1.46 -3.02
C ASP A 61 -18.10 0.91 -2.10
N LEU A 62 -18.29 -0.42 -2.11
CA LEU A 62 -19.28 -1.08 -1.27
C LEU A 62 -18.95 -1.02 0.23
N LEU A 63 -17.70 -0.73 0.58
CA LEU A 63 -17.23 -0.57 1.96
C LEU A 63 -17.34 0.88 2.44
N GLU A 64 -17.77 1.81 1.59
CA GLU A 64 -17.92 3.23 1.89
C GLU A 64 -16.64 3.83 2.51
N ARG A 65 -15.49 3.47 1.95
CA ARG A 65 -14.18 3.96 2.41
C ARG A 65 -13.91 5.37 1.90
N HIS A 66 -12.92 6.02 2.52
CA HIS A 66 -12.57 7.39 2.22
C HIS A 66 -11.08 7.54 1.99
N PHE A 67 -10.70 8.50 1.17
CA PHE A 67 -9.33 9.01 1.05
C PHE A 67 -9.25 10.45 1.54
N ILE A 68 -8.04 10.91 1.85
CA ILE A 68 -7.77 12.25 2.35
C ILE A 68 -6.95 13.02 1.32
N PHE A 69 -7.35 14.24 1.06
CA PHE A 69 -6.54 15.23 0.36
C PHE A 69 -6.41 16.48 1.22
N ALA A 70 -5.17 16.93 1.44
CA ALA A 70 -4.89 18.17 2.15
C ALA A 70 -3.82 18.97 1.41
N MET A 71 -3.93 20.31 1.36
CA MET A 71 -3.00 21.16 0.64
C MET A 71 -2.69 22.42 1.44
N VAL A 72 -1.41 22.73 1.59
CA VAL A 72 -0.92 24.03 2.07
C VAL A 72 -0.54 24.87 0.85
N ARG A 73 -1.19 26.01 0.70
CA ARG A 73 -0.93 26.93 -0.40
C ARG A 73 0.30 27.78 -0.11
N ALA A 74 1.12 28.02 -1.14
CA ALA A 74 2.25 28.93 -1.04
C ALA A 74 1.78 30.36 -0.77
N PRO A 75 2.56 31.18 -0.01
CA PRO A 75 2.18 32.57 0.30
C PRO A 75 2.04 33.47 -0.94
N LYS A 76 2.83 33.16 -1.99
CA LYS A 76 2.64 33.78 -3.31
C LYS A 76 1.76 32.86 -4.14
N PRO A 77 0.62 33.34 -4.65
CA PRO A 77 -0.26 32.52 -5.47
C PRO A 77 0.48 31.83 -6.61
N THR A 78 0.33 30.51 -6.70
CA THR A 78 0.91 29.68 -7.75
C THR A 78 0.03 28.44 -7.97
N SER A 79 0.02 27.94 -9.20
CA SER A 79 -0.57 26.64 -9.52
C SER A 79 0.38 25.48 -9.20
N ASP A 80 1.67 25.75 -9.09
CA ASP A 80 2.70 24.72 -8.90
C ASP A 80 2.54 24.01 -7.56
N THR A 81 2.45 22.69 -7.63
CA THR A 81 2.13 21.85 -6.47
C THR A 81 3.01 20.61 -6.45
N VAL A 82 3.61 20.32 -5.31
CA VAL A 82 4.28 19.05 -5.03
C VAL A 82 3.29 18.17 -4.27
N LEU A 83 3.02 16.98 -4.80
CA LEU A 83 2.13 16.00 -4.18
C LEU A 83 2.95 14.97 -3.41
N LEU A 84 2.66 14.80 -2.13
CA LEU A 84 3.08 13.69 -1.31
C LEU A 84 1.96 12.65 -1.34
N ALA A 85 2.25 11.40 -1.65
CA ALA A 85 1.21 10.37 -1.74
C ALA A 85 1.62 9.11 -0.97
N GLY A 86 0.66 8.51 -0.29
CA GLY A 86 0.85 7.27 0.44
C GLY A 86 -0.45 6.57 0.78
N HIS A 87 -0.34 5.31 1.24
CA HIS A 87 -1.50 4.54 1.68
C HIS A 87 -1.54 4.39 3.21
N MET A 88 -2.73 4.16 3.73
CA MET A 88 -2.98 4.02 5.16
C MET A 88 -3.37 2.60 5.57
N ASP A 89 -3.65 1.75 4.62
CA ASP A 89 -3.97 0.34 4.84
C ASP A 89 -2.72 -0.52 4.99
N VAL A 90 -2.91 -1.75 5.37
CA VAL A 90 -1.84 -2.73 5.59
C VAL A 90 -2.34 -4.13 5.24
N VAL A 91 -1.42 -5.05 4.91
CA VAL A 91 -1.74 -6.48 4.78
C VAL A 91 -2.06 -7.14 6.12
N GLY A 92 -2.61 -8.34 6.07
CA GLY A 92 -2.94 -9.15 7.25
C GLY A 92 -1.74 -9.48 8.15
N VAL A 93 -2.05 -9.96 9.35
CA VAL A 93 -1.05 -10.28 10.40
C VAL A 93 -0.69 -11.76 10.49
N GLN A 94 -1.15 -12.58 9.56
CA GLN A 94 -0.92 -14.04 9.58
C GLN A 94 0.59 -14.37 9.58
N ALA A 95 1.39 -13.61 8.85
CA ALA A 95 2.84 -13.76 8.81
C ALA A 95 3.54 -13.44 10.14
N CYS A 96 2.87 -12.75 11.07
CA CYS A 96 3.40 -12.46 12.41
C CYS A 96 3.33 -13.68 13.36
N GLY A 97 2.65 -14.76 12.98
CA GLY A 97 2.54 -15.98 13.78
C GLY A 97 2.02 -15.70 15.20
N SER A 98 2.75 -16.16 16.21
CA SER A 98 2.40 -15.96 17.63
C SER A 98 2.47 -14.48 18.09
N LEU A 99 3.10 -13.62 17.33
CA LEU A 99 3.20 -12.18 17.61
C LEU A 99 2.03 -11.37 17.04
N ALA A 100 1.15 -11.99 16.25
CA ALA A 100 0.00 -11.31 15.62
C ALA A 100 -0.87 -10.47 16.57
N PRO A 101 -1.12 -10.87 17.84
CA PRO A 101 -1.92 -10.06 18.76
C PRO A 101 -1.32 -8.67 19.05
N SER A 102 0.02 -8.55 19.06
CA SER A 102 0.72 -7.27 19.32
C SER A 102 1.15 -6.54 18.04
N ALA A 103 0.79 -7.04 16.84
CA ALA A 103 1.27 -6.48 15.58
C ALA A 103 0.95 -4.98 15.36
N PHE A 104 -0.07 -4.47 16.03
CA PHE A 104 -0.51 -3.06 15.99
C PHE A 104 -0.13 -2.26 17.24
N ASP A 105 0.68 -2.84 18.11
CA ASP A 105 1.36 -2.16 19.20
C ASP A 105 2.87 -2.26 18.95
N PRO A 106 3.48 -1.26 18.29
CA PRO A 106 4.86 -1.38 17.83
C PRO A 106 5.87 -1.45 18.97
N GLU A 107 5.56 -0.89 20.12
CA GLU A 107 6.42 -0.97 21.32
C GLU A 107 6.35 -2.37 21.92
N GLU A 108 5.15 -2.90 22.17
CA GLU A 108 4.97 -4.28 22.65
C GLU A 108 5.53 -5.30 21.65
N TYR A 109 5.25 -5.12 20.36
CA TYR A 109 5.76 -6.02 19.31
C TYR A 109 7.28 -6.06 19.29
N THR A 110 7.93 -4.89 19.36
CA THR A 110 9.40 -4.76 19.38
C THR A 110 10.00 -5.45 20.60
N GLU A 111 9.38 -5.36 21.77
CA GLU A 111 9.84 -6.09 22.95
C GLU A 111 9.61 -7.60 22.84
N ARG A 112 8.47 -8.03 22.31
CA ARG A 112 8.15 -9.46 22.15
C ARG A 112 9.03 -10.16 21.12
N ILE A 113 9.39 -9.48 20.02
CA ILE A 113 10.25 -10.06 18.99
C ILE A 113 11.66 -10.37 19.50
N ARG A 114 12.12 -9.69 20.56
CA ARG A 114 13.42 -9.98 21.23
C ARG A 114 13.48 -11.43 21.77
N ALA A 115 12.36 -11.98 22.21
CA ALA A 115 12.26 -13.34 22.74
C ALA A 115 11.96 -14.39 21.66
N ALA A 116 11.70 -13.96 20.42
CA ALA A 116 11.39 -14.87 19.33
C ALA A 116 12.67 -15.48 18.71
N ASP A 117 12.47 -16.58 17.98
CA ASP A 117 13.51 -17.13 17.11
C ASP A 117 13.56 -16.32 15.81
N ILE A 118 14.56 -15.46 15.70
CA ILE A 118 14.73 -14.49 14.62
C ILE A 118 16.14 -14.56 14.04
N ALA A 119 16.27 -14.12 12.80
CA ALA A 119 17.55 -14.05 12.11
C ALA A 119 18.57 -13.22 12.90
N PRO A 120 19.87 -13.59 12.85
CA PRO A 120 20.93 -12.87 13.58
C PRO A 120 21.00 -11.38 13.25
N GLU A 121 20.72 -11.01 12.02
CA GLU A 121 20.72 -9.61 11.54
C GLU A 121 19.64 -8.80 12.26
N VAL A 122 18.41 -9.34 12.35
CA VAL A 122 17.31 -8.69 13.07
C VAL A 122 17.62 -8.56 14.56
N ARG A 123 18.28 -9.56 15.14
CA ARG A 123 18.72 -9.49 16.55
C ARG A 123 19.72 -8.38 16.78
N LYS A 124 20.69 -8.21 15.86
CA LYS A 124 21.66 -7.12 15.90
C LYS A 124 20.98 -5.76 15.85
N ASP A 125 19.99 -5.60 14.96
CA ASP A 125 19.21 -4.36 14.85
C ASP A 125 18.45 -4.04 16.14
N LEU A 126 17.82 -5.04 16.75
CA LEU A 126 17.13 -4.89 18.04
C LEU A 126 18.05 -4.47 19.19
N GLU A 127 19.32 -4.91 19.21
CA GLU A 127 20.31 -4.54 20.22
C GLU A 127 20.66 -3.05 20.18
N THR A 128 20.59 -2.42 19.01
CA THR A 128 20.85 -0.97 18.87
C THR A 128 19.79 -0.10 19.52
N ARG A 129 18.57 -0.62 19.71
CA ARG A 129 17.36 0.10 20.16
C ARG A 129 16.97 1.30 19.27
N GLU A 130 17.40 1.27 18.02
CA GLU A 130 17.10 2.29 17.01
C GLU A 130 16.00 1.84 16.03
N TRP A 131 15.51 0.61 16.20
CA TRP A 131 14.52 0.00 15.32
C TRP A 131 13.18 -0.21 16.03
N LEU A 132 12.12 0.06 15.31
CA LEU A 132 10.74 -0.17 15.72
C LEU A 132 10.11 -1.20 14.78
N PHE A 133 9.50 -2.23 15.36
CA PHE A 133 8.86 -3.31 14.59
C PHE A 133 7.36 -3.32 14.83
N GLY A 134 6.60 -3.71 13.80
CA GLY A 134 5.14 -3.82 13.86
C GLY A 134 4.53 -3.84 12.48
N ARG A 135 3.27 -4.23 12.39
CA ARG A 135 2.53 -4.21 11.10
C ARG A 135 2.35 -2.76 10.62
N GLY A 136 2.75 -2.50 9.37
CA GLY A 136 2.63 -1.18 8.75
C GLY A 136 3.64 -0.14 9.25
N VAL A 137 4.59 -0.49 10.15
CA VAL A 137 5.63 0.45 10.58
C VAL A 137 6.48 0.88 9.39
N ALA A 138 6.99 -0.05 8.60
CA ALA A 138 7.79 0.27 7.42
C ALA A 138 6.88 0.58 6.22
N ASP A 139 5.95 -0.28 5.92
CA ASP A 139 5.03 -0.23 4.78
C ASP A 139 3.61 0.06 5.26
N MET A 140 3.09 1.36 5.06
CA MET A 140 4.00 2.51 4.82
C MET A 140 3.73 3.65 5.82
N LYS A 141 3.26 3.31 7.05
CA LYS A 141 2.85 4.33 8.03
C LYS A 141 4.00 5.24 8.50
N SER A 142 5.27 4.80 8.38
CA SER A 142 6.43 5.67 8.64
C SER A 142 6.55 6.78 7.60
N GLY A 143 6.41 6.44 6.32
CA GLY A 143 6.38 7.42 5.25
C GLY A 143 5.18 8.35 5.39
N LEU A 144 4.01 7.79 5.70
CA LEU A 144 2.80 8.57 5.93
C LEU A 144 2.94 9.55 7.10
N ALA A 145 3.50 9.12 8.23
CA ALA A 145 3.79 10.00 9.37
C ALA A 145 4.74 11.14 8.97
N GLY A 146 5.80 10.82 8.18
CA GLY A 146 6.73 11.82 7.65
C GLY A 146 6.05 12.83 6.72
N GLY A 147 5.18 12.36 5.82
CA GLY A 147 4.39 13.23 4.93
C GLY A 147 3.43 14.14 5.68
N MET A 148 2.74 13.61 6.70
CA MET A 148 1.86 14.39 7.56
C MET A 148 2.64 15.45 8.35
N GLU A 149 3.79 15.08 8.96
CA GLU A 149 4.63 16.04 9.67
C GLU A 149 5.13 17.15 8.73
N LEU A 150 5.58 16.78 7.52
CA LEU A 150 6.04 17.75 6.53
C LEU A 150 4.92 18.73 6.14
N LEU A 151 3.69 18.23 5.88
CA LEU A 151 2.54 19.07 5.59
C LEU A 151 2.20 20.01 6.76
N MET A 152 2.15 19.48 7.99
CA MET A 152 1.86 20.27 9.17
C MET A 152 2.96 21.32 9.45
N ARG A 153 4.21 20.99 9.19
CA ARG A 153 5.33 21.95 9.27
C ARG A 153 5.20 23.04 8.20
N ALA A 154 4.85 22.68 6.96
CA ALA A 154 4.56 23.64 5.91
C ALA A 154 3.40 24.58 6.30
N ALA A 155 2.36 24.04 6.95
CA ALA A 155 1.23 24.83 7.46
C ALA A 155 1.62 25.80 8.57
N ARG A 156 2.62 25.46 9.42
CA ARG A 156 3.12 26.35 10.49
C ARG A 156 4.11 27.39 9.98
N ASP A 157 5.03 26.99 9.11
CA ASP A 157 6.25 27.75 8.78
C ASP A 157 6.34 28.10 7.27
N GLY A 158 5.24 28.01 6.55
CA GLY A 158 5.19 28.04 5.09
C GLY A 158 5.59 29.35 4.39
N ALA A 159 6.06 30.36 5.11
CA ALA A 159 6.42 31.67 4.56
C ALA A 159 7.44 31.63 3.41
N GLY A 160 8.26 30.58 3.31
CA GLY A 160 9.27 30.40 2.26
C GLY A 160 8.88 29.43 1.13
N LEU A 161 7.64 28.92 1.08
CA LEU A 161 7.22 27.97 0.07
C LEU A 161 7.17 28.61 -1.31
N GLY A 162 7.86 28.00 -2.29
CA GLY A 162 7.81 28.38 -3.70
C GLY A 162 6.74 27.63 -4.51
N ALA A 163 6.13 26.61 -3.93
CA ALA A 163 5.05 25.80 -4.51
C ALA A 163 4.08 25.37 -3.40
N ASN A 164 2.87 25.00 -3.78
CA ASN A 164 1.94 24.36 -2.85
C ASN A 164 2.46 22.98 -2.45
N ILE A 165 2.17 22.54 -1.24
CA ILE A 165 2.45 21.19 -0.76
C ILE A 165 1.11 20.49 -0.52
N ALA A 166 0.87 19.40 -1.23
CA ALA A 166 -0.32 18.58 -1.06
C ALA A 166 0.04 17.19 -0.51
N LEU A 167 -0.85 16.63 0.28
CA LEU A 167 -0.80 15.26 0.79
C LEU A 167 -2.05 14.52 0.34
N LEU A 168 -1.85 13.38 -0.29
CA LEU A 168 -2.89 12.41 -0.64
C LEU A 168 -2.67 11.14 0.16
N VAL A 169 -3.71 10.69 0.87
CA VAL A 169 -3.67 9.43 1.63
C VAL A 169 -4.83 8.56 1.18
N VAL A 170 -4.52 7.37 0.70
CA VAL A 170 -5.51 6.46 0.12
C VAL A 170 -5.63 5.16 0.91
N PRO A 171 -6.79 4.51 0.93
CA PRO A 171 -6.98 3.13 1.37
C PRO A 171 -6.76 2.15 0.21
N ASP A 172 -6.74 0.83 0.52
CA ASP A 172 -6.86 -0.28 -0.44
C ASP A 172 -5.66 -0.46 -1.38
N GLU A 173 -4.49 0.10 -1.06
CA GLU A 173 -3.29 -0.09 -1.89
C GLU A 173 -2.89 -1.56 -1.92
N GLU A 174 -2.88 -2.20 -0.76
CA GLU A 174 -2.47 -3.60 -0.50
C GLU A 174 -3.45 -4.66 -1.08
N ASN A 175 -4.49 -4.22 -1.79
CA ASN A 175 -5.49 -5.12 -2.37
C ASN A 175 -5.82 -4.76 -3.82
N ASN A 176 -6.72 -3.81 -4.07
CA ASN A 176 -7.19 -3.48 -5.43
C ASN A 176 -6.91 -2.04 -5.86
N SER A 177 -6.25 -1.25 -5.02
CA SER A 177 -5.93 0.17 -5.26
C SER A 177 -7.16 1.05 -5.58
N CYS A 178 -8.34 0.69 -5.09
CA CYS A 178 -9.58 1.44 -5.33
C CYS A 178 -9.47 2.90 -4.84
N GLY A 179 -8.73 3.11 -3.75
CA GLY A 179 -8.44 4.43 -3.21
C GLY A 179 -7.71 5.31 -4.21
N MET A 180 -6.64 4.81 -4.81
CA MET A 180 -5.87 5.57 -5.79
C MET A 180 -6.63 5.77 -7.10
N LEU A 181 -7.44 4.81 -7.54
CA LEU A 181 -8.30 4.96 -8.73
C LEU A 181 -9.30 6.11 -8.55
N SER A 182 -9.98 6.18 -7.39
CA SER A 182 -10.87 7.30 -7.06
C SER A 182 -10.13 8.62 -6.92
N ALA A 183 -8.99 8.61 -6.25
CA ALA A 183 -8.15 9.79 -6.06
C ALA A 183 -7.60 10.35 -7.38
N ALA A 184 -7.23 9.50 -8.35
CA ALA A 184 -6.76 9.94 -9.66
C ALA A 184 -7.83 10.76 -10.41
N SER A 185 -9.08 10.33 -10.35
CA SER A 185 -10.22 11.08 -10.92
C SER A 185 -10.40 12.42 -10.22
N PHE A 186 -10.29 12.47 -8.90
CA PHE A 186 -10.33 13.70 -8.12
C PHE A 186 -9.17 14.63 -8.47
N LEU A 187 -7.92 14.13 -8.53
CA LEU A 187 -6.74 14.92 -8.87
C LEU A 187 -6.86 15.53 -10.28
N ALA A 188 -7.35 14.75 -11.25
CA ALA A 188 -7.60 15.24 -12.61
C ALA A 188 -8.65 16.37 -12.65
N ARG A 189 -9.64 16.32 -11.76
CA ARG A 189 -10.67 17.36 -11.63
C ARG A 189 -10.09 18.65 -11.04
N ILE A 190 -9.40 18.58 -9.89
CA ILE A 190 -8.87 19.78 -9.23
C ILE A 190 -7.80 20.50 -10.07
N GLN A 191 -7.05 19.80 -10.92
CA GLN A 191 -6.14 20.43 -11.87
C GLN A 191 -6.86 21.40 -12.81
N LYS A 192 -8.10 21.10 -13.17
CA LYS A 192 -8.91 21.96 -14.06
C LYS A 192 -9.70 23.03 -13.31
N GLU A 193 -10.30 22.65 -12.18
CA GLU A 193 -11.25 23.50 -11.44
C GLU A 193 -10.54 24.47 -10.50
N GLU A 194 -9.38 24.06 -9.92
CA GLU A 194 -8.65 24.83 -8.91
C GLU A 194 -7.28 25.32 -9.41
N GLU A 195 -7.02 25.21 -10.72
CA GLU A 195 -5.77 25.63 -11.38
C GLU A 195 -4.51 25.02 -10.73
N VAL A 196 -4.59 23.77 -10.26
CA VAL A 196 -3.47 23.03 -9.66
C VAL A 196 -2.62 22.38 -10.76
N ARG A 197 -1.30 22.54 -10.70
CA ARG A 197 -0.34 21.89 -11.59
C ARG A 197 0.63 21.03 -10.78
N PHE A 198 0.47 19.73 -10.82
CA PHE A 198 1.41 18.83 -10.14
C PHE A 198 2.76 18.80 -10.87
N LEU A 199 3.81 19.28 -10.20
CA LEU A 199 5.19 19.27 -10.69
C LEU A 199 5.87 17.93 -10.47
N ALA A 200 5.55 17.30 -9.33
CA ALA A 200 6.07 16.01 -8.91
C ALA A 200 5.06 15.32 -8.00
N CYS A 201 5.08 13.99 -8.03
CA CYS A 201 4.44 13.14 -7.03
C CYS A 201 5.56 12.37 -6.31
N ILE A 202 5.65 12.54 -5.00
CA ILE A 202 6.60 11.82 -4.14
C ILE A 202 5.82 10.74 -3.42
N MET A 203 6.05 9.49 -3.83
CA MET A 203 5.50 8.33 -3.13
C MET A 203 6.29 8.13 -1.83
N LEU A 204 5.57 8.02 -0.73
CA LEU A 204 6.16 7.92 0.61
C LEU A 204 6.48 6.47 1.01
N GLU A 205 6.56 5.57 0.03
CA GLU A 205 6.90 4.18 0.20
C GLU A 205 8.33 3.98 0.71
N PRO A 206 8.57 2.94 1.54
CA PRO A 206 9.90 2.61 1.99
C PRO A 206 10.76 2.09 0.84
N THR A 207 12.05 2.35 0.89
CA THR A 207 13.03 1.69 0.02
C THR A 207 13.75 0.61 0.81
N PHE A 208 13.65 -0.63 0.35
CA PHE A 208 14.36 -1.75 0.98
C PHE A 208 15.73 -1.90 0.32
N ALA A 209 16.77 -1.51 1.05
CA ALA A 209 18.13 -1.74 0.62
C ALA A 209 18.58 -3.15 1.05
N ALA A 210 19.13 -3.95 0.13
CA ALA A 210 19.63 -5.28 0.41
C ALA A 210 21.16 -5.31 0.45
N GLY A 211 21.75 -5.96 1.47
CA GLY A 211 23.18 -6.19 1.63
C GLY A 211 23.90 -5.17 2.48
N GLU A 212 25.14 -5.50 2.89
CA GLU A 212 25.96 -4.71 3.84
C GLU A 212 26.36 -3.32 3.31
N GLU A 213 26.33 -3.10 2.00
CA GLU A 213 26.67 -1.82 1.36
C GLU A 213 25.42 -1.06 0.86
N ALA A 214 24.24 -1.43 1.34
CA ALA A 214 22.99 -0.84 0.90
C ALA A 214 22.92 0.66 1.17
N LYS A 215 22.82 1.45 0.10
CA LYS A 215 22.69 2.91 0.19
C LYS A 215 21.22 3.32 0.07
N PRO A 216 20.80 4.38 0.77
CA PRO A 216 19.50 4.97 0.53
C PRO A 216 19.30 5.23 -0.97
N SER A 217 18.17 4.82 -1.51
CA SER A 217 17.86 4.95 -2.93
C SER A 217 16.61 5.78 -3.13
N ILE A 218 16.58 6.56 -4.21
CA ILE A 218 15.38 7.26 -4.68
C ILE A 218 15.01 6.64 -6.02
N TYR A 219 13.78 6.13 -6.14
CA TYR A 219 13.24 5.65 -7.40
C TYR A 219 12.65 6.82 -8.17
N LEU A 220 13.08 7.00 -9.43
CA LEU A 220 12.63 8.10 -10.28
C LEU A 220 11.49 7.69 -11.23
N GLY A 221 10.90 6.54 -11.01
CA GLY A 221 9.81 6.00 -11.80
C GLY A 221 9.39 4.63 -11.33
N SER A 222 8.33 4.12 -11.92
CA SER A 222 7.82 2.77 -11.69
C SER A 222 7.64 2.04 -13.02
N ILE A 223 7.67 0.72 -12.96
CA ILE A 223 7.24 -0.14 -14.06
C ILE A 223 5.71 -0.29 -14.01
N GLY A 224 5.10 -0.55 -15.16
CA GLY A 224 3.70 -0.96 -15.22
C GLY A 224 3.51 -2.32 -14.55
N LYS A 225 2.30 -2.57 -14.09
CA LYS A 225 1.89 -3.87 -13.56
C LYS A 225 0.61 -4.29 -14.25
N ILE A 226 0.59 -5.51 -14.76
CA ILE A 226 -0.63 -6.13 -15.29
C ILE A 226 -0.87 -7.46 -14.57
N ASN A 227 -2.14 -7.78 -14.42
CA ASN A 227 -2.57 -8.97 -13.72
C ASN A 227 -3.40 -9.85 -14.67
N PRO A 228 -2.77 -10.68 -15.51
CA PRO A 228 -3.49 -11.56 -16.43
C PRO A 228 -4.32 -12.57 -15.67
N PHE A 229 -5.53 -12.76 -16.16
CA PHE A 229 -6.50 -13.67 -15.60
C PHE A 229 -6.94 -14.66 -16.69
N PHE A 230 -6.75 -15.95 -16.45
CA PHE A 230 -7.19 -17.01 -17.34
C PHE A 230 -8.36 -17.76 -16.70
N PHE A 231 -9.48 -17.78 -17.39
CA PHE A 231 -10.65 -18.54 -17.01
C PHE A 231 -10.90 -19.62 -18.05
N CYS A 232 -10.84 -20.89 -17.62
CA CYS A 232 -11.02 -22.04 -18.48
C CYS A 232 -12.31 -22.77 -18.12
N THR A 233 -13.09 -23.11 -19.12
CA THR A 233 -14.29 -23.94 -19.00
C THR A 233 -14.13 -25.22 -19.79
N GLY A 234 -14.62 -26.30 -19.25
CA GLY A 234 -14.66 -27.62 -19.86
C GLY A 234 -16.07 -28.21 -19.90
N LYS A 235 -16.14 -29.53 -20.05
CA LYS A 235 -17.39 -30.31 -20.00
C LYS A 235 -17.35 -31.23 -18.80
N GLU A 236 -18.36 -31.13 -17.95
CA GLU A 236 -18.45 -31.94 -16.73
C GLU A 236 -18.68 -33.43 -17.06
N THR A 237 -17.97 -34.28 -16.32
CA THR A 237 -18.21 -35.74 -16.27
C THR A 237 -17.69 -36.30 -14.94
N HIS A 238 -18.18 -37.48 -14.58
CA HIS A 238 -17.63 -38.23 -13.44
C HIS A 238 -16.18 -38.64 -13.70
N VAL A 239 -15.34 -38.70 -12.65
CA VAL A 239 -13.93 -39.06 -12.80
C VAL A 239 -13.71 -40.44 -13.42
N GLY A 240 -14.65 -41.39 -13.24
CA GLY A 240 -14.62 -42.70 -13.88
C GLY A 240 -14.92 -42.70 -15.37
N GLU A 241 -15.42 -41.58 -15.91
CA GLU A 241 -15.78 -41.40 -17.31
C GLU A 241 -14.98 -40.24 -17.93
N TYR A 242 -13.71 -40.13 -17.55
CA TYR A 242 -12.87 -38.99 -17.85
C TYR A 242 -12.90 -38.55 -19.33
N TYR A 243 -12.91 -39.51 -20.25
CA TYR A 243 -12.86 -39.25 -21.69
C TYR A 243 -14.19 -38.77 -22.27
N GLU A 244 -15.28 -38.86 -21.54
CA GLU A 244 -16.59 -38.31 -21.94
C GLU A 244 -16.72 -36.82 -21.61
N GLY A 245 -15.78 -36.27 -20.85
CA GLY A 245 -15.72 -34.88 -20.44
C GLY A 245 -14.55 -34.12 -21.06
N PHE A 246 -14.40 -32.89 -20.58
CA PHE A 246 -13.25 -32.06 -20.90
C PHE A 246 -12.78 -31.31 -19.65
N CYS A 247 -11.60 -31.67 -19.15
CA CYS A 247 -11.03 -31.13 -17.93
C CYS A 247 -10.29 -29.80 -18.18
N ALA A 248 -10.62 -28.77 -17.41
CA ALA A 248 -9.93 -27.47 -17.49
C ALA A 248 -8.51 -27.49 -16.85
N ALA A 249 -8.23 -28.44 -15.95
CA ALA A 249 -6.95 -28.48 -15.22
C ALA A 249 -5.72 -28.60 -16.13
N PRO A 250 -5.69 -29.49 -17.16
CA PRO A 250 -4.52 -29.58 -18.06
C PRO A 250 -4.23 -28.27 -18.80
N ILE A 251 -5.27 -27.51 -19.16
CA ILE A 251 -5.10 -26.21 -19.84
C ILE A 251 -4.41 -25.23 -18.92
N LEU A 252 -4.94 -25.07 -17.69
CA LEU A 252 -4.36 -24.15 -16.69
C LEU A 252 -2.94 -24.57 -16.30
N SER A 253 -2.68 -25.88 -16.16
CA SER A 253 -1.34 -26.38 -15.87
C SER A 253 -0.35 -26.09 -16.98
N ASN A 254 -0.75 -26.21 -18.26
CA ASN A 254 0.10 -25.85 -19.39
C ASN A 254 0.37 -24.33 -19.43
N ILE A 255 -0.64 -23.50 -19.20
CA ILE A 255 -0.47 -22.04 -19.09
C ILE A 255 0.54 -21.73 -17.98
N ASN A 256 0.42 -22.38 -16.82
CA ASN A 256 1.34 -22.17 -15.70
C ASN A 256 2.78 -22.56 -16.07
N LEU A 257 2.98 -23.72 -16.67
CA LEU A 257 4.30 -24.18 -17.13
C LEU A 257 4.94 -23.27 -18.19
N MET A 258 4.12 -22.59 -18.98
CA MET A 258 4.60 -21.64 -19.99
C MET A 258 4.98 -20.28 -19.39
N LEU A 259 4.23 -19.78 -18.39
CA LEU A 259 4.34 -18.41 -17.93
C LEU A 259 5.13 -18.26 -16.63
N ASP A 260 4.87 -19.12 -15.62
CA ASP A 260 5.39 -18.92 -14.28
C ASP A 260 6.91 -19.05 -14.22
N GLY A 261 7.58 -17.99 -13.80
CA GLY A 261 9.04 -17.95 -13.70
C GLY A 261 9.80 -18.05 -15.02
N ASN A 262 9.14 -18.00 -16.19
CA ASN A 262 9.79 -18.17 -17.47
C ASN A 262 10.57 -16.91 -17.89
N PRO A 263 11.91 -16.98 -18.00
CA PRO A 263 12.74 -15.82 -18.30
C PRO A 263 12.54 -15.26 -19.73
N GLU A 264 11.90 -16.00 -20.65
CA GLU A 264 11.55 -15.49 -21.98
C GLU A 264 10.53 -14.34 -21.91
N TYR A 265 9.76 -14.27 -20.84
CA TYR A 265 8.80 -13.21 -20.58
C TYR A 265 9.32 -12.17 -19.58
N ALA A 266 10.58 -12.23 -19.19
CA ALA A 266 11.19 -11.20 -18.34
C ALA A 266 11.58 -9.99 -19.17
N ASP A 267 11.12 -8.81 -18.78
CA ASP A 267 11.55 -7.56 -19.41
C ASP A 267 12.96 -7.17 -19.00
N SER A 268 13.62 -6.43 -19.87
CA SER A 268 14.91 -5.82 -19.57
C SER A 268 14.91 -4.35 -19.98
N LEU A 269 15.19 -3.46 -19.07
CA LEU A 269 15.24 -2.03 -19.29
C LEU A 269 16.50 -1.44 -18.64
N PHE A 270 17.27 -0.65 -19.40
CA PHE A 270 18.51 -0.01 -18.93
C PHE A 270 19.52 -1.00 -18.28
N GLY A 271 19.59 -2.23 -18.82
CA GLY A 271 20.52 -3.27 -18.33
C GLY A 271 20.07 -3.93 -17.01
N ARG A 272 18.84 -3.72 -16.57
CA ARG A 272 18.21 -4.44 -15.46
C ARG A 272 17.16 -5.38 -16.00
N SER A 273 17.17 -6.63 -15.53
CA SER A 273 16.09 -7.58 -15.80
C SER A 273 15.02 -7.45 -14.71
N TYR A 274 13.77 -7.51 -15.13
CA TYR A 274 12.60 -7.50 -14.25
C TYR A 274 12.05 -8.92 -14.11
N PRO A 275 11.33 -9.23 -13.03
CA PRO A 275 10.74 -10.55 -12.84
C PRO A 275 9.79 -10.92 -13.98
N PRO A 276 9.76 -12.18 -14.41
CA PRO A 276 8.75 -12.68 -15.34
C PRO A 276 7.39 -12.81 -14.62
N PHE A 277 6.41 -13.41 -15.31
CA PHE A 277 5.13 -13.75 -14.70
C PHE A 277 5.29 -14.56 -13.43
N ALA A 278 4.54 -14.20 -12.40
CA ALA A 278 4.41 -14.97 -11.16
C ALA A 278 2.97 -15.44 -10.98
N CYS A 279 2.76 -16.73 -10.80
CA CYS A 279 1.45 -17.31 -10.53
C CYS A 279 1.02 -16.96 -9.10
N MET A 280 0.02 -16.08 -8.98
CA MET A 280 -0.52 -15.67 -7.69
C MET A 280 -1.57 -16.65 -7.17
N ARG A 281 -2.30 -17.29 -8.07
CA ARG A 281 -3.33 -18.27 -7.73
C ARG A 281 -3.68 -19.14 -8.93
N GLN A 282 -3.82 -20.45 -8.69
CA GLN A 282 -4.43 -21.38 -9.62
C GLN A 282 -5.38 -22.30 -8.84
N THR A 283 -6.64 -22.37 -9.26
CA THR A 283 -7.65 -23.14 -8.52
C THR A 283 -8.85 -23.48 -9.41
N ASP A 284 -9.65 -24.46 -8.97
CA ASP A 284 -11.02 -24.56 -9.45
C ASP A 284 -11.94 -23.58 -8.68
N ILE A 285 -13.12 -23.32 -9.19
CA ILE A 285 -14.07 -22.37 -8.59
C ILE A 285 -15.19 -23.07 -7.81
N ARG A 286 -15.11 -24.39 -7.62
CA ARG A 286 -16.09 -25.13 -6.81
C ARG A 286 -15.88 -24.82 -5.33
N ARG A 287 -16.99 -24.73 -4.60
CA ARG A 287 -16.96 -24.54 -3.15
C ARG A 287 -16.96 -25.84 -2.37
N GLU A 288 -17.46 -26.92 -3.01
CA GLU A 288 -17.65 -28.21 -2.37
C GLU A 288 -16.93 -29.32 -3.16
N TYR A 289 -16.61 -30.40 -2.47
CA TYR A 289 -16.07 -31.60 -3.10
C TYR A 289 -17.07 -32.20 -4.10
N SER A 290 -16.55 -32.64 -5.24
CA SER A 290 -17.31 -33.37 -6.25
C SER A 290 -16.43 -34.45 -6.88
N ALA A 291 -17.00 -35.62 -7.13
CA ALA A 291 -16.36 -36.71 -7.88
C ALA A 291 -16.33 -36.45 -9.41
N SER A 292 -16.47 -35.20 -9.83
CA SER A 292 -16.39 -34.76 -11.21
C SER A 292 -15.02 -34.16 -11.52
N ILE A 293 -14.58 -34.26 -12.77
CA ILE A 293 -13.39 -33.55 -13.26
C ILE A 293 -13.54 -32.04 -13.14
N MET A 294 -12.44 -31.30 -13.10
CA MET A 294 -12.47 -29.83 -13.05
C MET A 294 -13.07 -29.26 -14.34
N THR A 295 -14.28 -28.71 -14.26
CA THR A 295 -14.97 -28.10 -15.39
C THR A 295 -14.73 -26.61 -15.53
N ARG A 296 -14.44 -25.94 -14.44
CA ARG A 296 -14.15 -24.50 -14.43
C ARG A 296 -12.98 -24.25 -13.52
N GLY A 297 -12.01 -23.54 -14.04
CA GLY A 297 -10.85 -23.16 -13.25
C GLY A 297 -10.32 -21.81 -13.66
N LEU A 298 -9.54 -21.23 -12.79
CA LEU A 298 -8.90 -19.95 -13.02
C LEU A 298 -7.42 -19.99 -12.64
N ALA A 299 -6.65 -19.18 -13.34
CA ALA A 299 -5.28 -18.83 -12.97
C ALA A 299 -5.11 -17.31 -13.02
N PHE A 300 -4.41 -16.76 -12.04
CA PHE A 300 -4.17 -15.35 -11.87
C PHE A 300 -2.68 -15.09 -11.68
N TYR A 301 -2.13 -14.17 -12.45
CA TYR A 301 -0.70 -13.86 -12.47
C TYR A 301 -0.46 -12.38 -12.18
N SER A 302 0.75 -12.07 -11.72
CA SER A 302 1.32 -10.72 -11.71
C SER A 302 2.46 -10.64 -12.71
N TYR A 303 2.50 -9.56 -13.48
CA TYR A 303 3.55 -9.23 -14.44
C TYR A 303 3.84 -7.74 -14.44
#